data_f5ebcc9f927ac788bc69d4b160b1da2a
#
_entry.id   f5ebcc9f927ac788bc69d4b160b1da2a
#
_cell.length_a   1.000
_cell.length_b   1.000
_cell.length_c   1.000
_cell.angle_alpha   90.00
_cell.angle_beta   90.00
_cell.angle_gamma   90.00
#
_symmetry.space_group_name_H-M   'P 1'
#
loop_
_entity.id
_entity.type
_entity.pdbx_description
1 polymer ?
#
loop_
_entity_poly.entity_id
_entity_poly.type
_entity_poly.pdbx_seq_one_letter_code
_entity_poly.pdbx_strand_id
1 'polypeptide(L)'
;MHVDSCASHLRTTTRSVAFSLCLLCPRLYSTLDSLSYLELERGLSRNTLNAYRTDLFQYGEYLSAHHLDALKARPAEVGEFLAELATGGPEKPPVSSATIHRKAACLRSFYKHLRRDELIGDDPTASLAAPRRSKKLPHVLNYAEVQKLLAAPHGAEPTALRDRALLEVMYACGLRASEVIGLEMTDVDMHEGFVRARGKGSKERLVPLGRQAIAAIRAYLRGGRPKLIGERHEPKLFVNFRGGPLTRQGLYKIVQRHARDAGLSGRMSPHTLRHSFATHLLAGGCDLRAVQEMLGHADIATTQMYTHLSGDRLKQVYYESHPRAKDE
;
A
#
# COMPACT_ATOMS: atom_id res chain seq x y z
N MET A 1 8.76 -27.46 -40.40
CA MET A 1 7.62 -28.17 -39.81
C MET A 1 7.85 -28.28 -38.32
N HIS A 2 7.22 -27.46 -37.54
CA HIS A 2 6.95 -27.51 -36.08
C HIS A 2 6.85 -26.09 -35.52
N VAL A 3 5.75 -25.39 -35.82
CA VAL A 3 5.43 -24.07 -35.21
C VAL A 3 3.93 -23.97 -34.85
N ASP A 4 3.21 -25.10 -34.74
CA ASP A 4 1.74 -25.10 -34.51
C ASP A 4 1.32 -25.81 -33.22
N SER A 5 1.87 -25.45 -32.06
CA SER A 5 1.36 -26.03 -30.80
C SER A 5 1.32 -25.08 -29.58
N CYS A 6 1.26 -23.77 -29.76
CA CYS A 6 1.22 -22.85 -28.62
C CYS A 6 0.00 -21.89 -28.60
N ALA A 7 -1.02 -22.16 -29.45
CA ALA A 7 -2.11 -21.19 -29.70
C ALA A 7 -3.45 -21.51 -29.03
N SER A 8 -3.57 -22.48 -28.12
CA SER A 8 -4.90 -22.96 -27.67
C SER A 8 -5.31 -22.65 -26.22
N HIS A 9 -4.55 -21.87 -25.42
CA HIS A 9 -4.91 -21.66 -23.99
C HIS A 9 -4.95 -20.21 -23.48
N LEU A 10 -5.11 -19.22 -24.38
CA LEU A 10 -5.32 -17.83 -23.96
C LEU A 10 -6.58 -17.25 -24.66
N ARG A 11 -7.74 -17.61 -24.14
CA ARG A 11 -8.98 -16.95 -24.55
C ARG A 11 -9.35 -15.83 -23.57
N THR A 12 -9.62 -14.67 -24.20
CA THR A 12 -10.41 -13.51 -23.74
C THR A 12 -9.76 -12.59 -22.70
N THR A 13 -9.37 -11.46 -23.14
CA THR A 13 -9.32 -10.07 -22.68
C THR A 13 -8.02 -9.28 -22.88
N THR A 14 -7.05 -9.76 -23.68
CA THR A 14 -5.77 -9.05 -23.89
C THR A 14 -5.34 -8.96 -25.36
N ARG A 15 -6.28 -9.00 -26.31
CA ARG A 15 -5.93 -9.06 -27.75
C ARG A 15 -5.33 -7.77 -28.35
N SER A 16 -5.53 -6.60 -27.75
CA SER A 16 -5.01 -5.33 -28.31
C SER A 16 -3.59 -4.99 -27.87
N VAL A 17 -3.14 -5.48 -26.72
CA VAL A 17 -1.77 -5.20 -26.20
C VAL A 17 -0.78 -6.26 -26.66
N ALA A 18 -1.23 -7.50 -26.90
CA ALA A 18 -0.36 -8.60 -27.30
C ALA A 18 0.14 -8.49 -28.75
N PHE A 19 -0.59 -7.83 -29.64
CA PHE A 19 -0.21 -7.74 -31.07
C PHE A 19 0.90 -6.70 -31.34
N SER A 20 1.01 -5.65 -30.54
CA SER A 20 2.13 -4.69 -30.60
C SER A 20 3.43 -5.25 -29.97
N LEU A 21 3.32 -6.31 -29.20
CA LEU A 21 4.40 -6.96 -28.45
C LEU A 21 5.18 -8.01 -29.27
N CYS A 22 4.63 -8.49 -30.37
CA CYS A 22 5.21 -9.59 -31.15
C CYS A 22 6.41 -9.16 -32.06
N LEU A 23 6.60 -7.86 -32.31
CA LEU A 23 7.71 -7.33 -33.10
C LEU A 23 8.95 -6.94 -32.27
N LEU A 24 8.89 -7.09 -30.94
CA LEU A 24 9.95 -6.78 -29.97
C LEU A 24 10.54 -8.04 -29.29
N CYS A 25 10.46 -9.18 -29.91
CA CYS A 25 10.47 -10.52 -29.34
C CYS A 25 11.71 -10.98 -28.50
N PRO A 26 12.97 -10.60 -28.65
CA PRO A 26 14.03 -10.99 -27.71
C PRO A 26 14.06 -10.14 -26.42
N ARG A 27 13.55 -8.91 -26.48
CA ARG A 27 13.63 -7.92 -25.40
C ARG A 27 12.61 -8.12 -24.27
N LEU A 28 11.49 -8.76 -24.57
CA LEU A 28 10.41 -9.02 -23.61
C LEU A 28 10.66 -10.29 -22.80
N TYR A 29 11.36 -11.26 -23.35
CA TYR A 29 11.70 -12.50 -22.64
C TYR A 29 12.55 -12.20 -21.41
N SER A 30 13.58 -11.36 -21.53
CA SER A 30 14.45 -10.97 -20.42
C SER A 30 13.72 -10.14 -19.33
N THR A 31 12.68 -9.39 -19.71
CA THR A 31 11.86 -8.62 -18.75
C THR A 31 10.92 -9.51 -17.96
N LEU A 32 10.28 -10.50 -18.60
CA LEU A 32 9.40 -11.45 -17.94
C LEU A 32 10.19 -12.40 -17.03
N ASP A 33 11.36 -12.88 -17.47
CA ASP A 33 12.27 -13.70 -16.64
C ASP A 33 12.77 -12.92 -15.43
N SER A 34 13.15 -11.66 -15.59
CA SER A 34 13.55 -10.80 -14.46
C SER A 34 12.43 -10.62 -13.45
N LEU A 35 11.18 -10.45 -13.89
CA LEU A 35 10.04 -10.32 -12.98
C LEU A 35 9.72 -11.64 -12.28
N SER A 36 9.81 -12.77 -12.98
CA SER A 36 9.62 -14.11 -12.41
C SER A 36 10.70 -14.42 -11.37
N TYR A 37 11.95 -14.10 -11.67
CA TYR A 37 13.06 -14.19 -10.72
C TYR A 37 12.82 -13.35 -9.45
N LEU A 38 12.38 -12.10 -9.61
CA LEU A 38 12.09 -11.21 -8.49
C LEU A 38 10.90 -11.69 -7.64
N GLU A 39 9.95 -12.39 -8.24
CA GLU A 39 8.82 -13.01 -7.56
C GLU A 39 9.25 -14.26 -6.78
N LEU A 40 9.94 -15.19 -7.43
CA LEU A 40 10.24 -16.50 -6.90
C LEU A 40 11.43 -16.48 -5.91
N GLU A 41 12.52 -15.81 -6.25
CA GLU A 41 13.73 -15.84 -5.43
C GLU A 41 13.84 -14.70 -4.41
N ARG A 42 13.27 -13.52 -4.69
CA ARG A 42 13.32 -12.38 -3.77
C ARG A 42 12.04 -12.15 -2.97
N GLY A 43 10.97 -12.91 -3.22
CA GLY A 43 9.72 -12.81 -2.48
C GLY A 43 9.10 -11.40 -2.50
N LEU A 44 9.29 -10.65 -3.60
CA LEU A 44 8.75 -9.30 -3.72
C LEU A 44 7.21 -9.34 -3.70
N SER A 45 6.60 -8.30 -3.17
CA SER A 45 5.14 -8.23 -3.14
C SER A 45 4.59 -8.03 -4.56
N ARG A 46 3.38 -8.57 -4.84
CA ARG A 46 2.66 -8.34 -6.10
C ARG A 46 2.57 -6.86 -6.49
N ASN A 47 2.41 -5.96 -5.51
CA ASN A 47 2.40 -4.53 -5.77
C ASN A 47 3.75 -4.00 -6.24
N THR A 48 4.86 -4.49 -5.68
CA THR A 48 6.22 -4.13 -6.11
C THR A 48 6.48 -4.67 -7.51
N LEU A 49 6.09 -5.91 -7.80
CA LEU A 49 6.22 -6.53 -9.11
C LEU A 49 5.42 -5.78 -10.18
N ASN A 50 4.17 -5.40 -9.88
CA ASN A 50 3.35 -4.60 -10.79
C ASN A 50 3.96 -3.20 -11.03
N ALA A 51 4.51 -2.58 -9.99
CA ALA A 51 5.22 -1.30 -10.14
C ALA A 51 6.48 -1.46 -11.00
N TYR A 52 7.27 -2.51 -10.77
CA TYR A 52 8.48 -2.81 -11.54
C TYR A 52 8.14 -3.15 -12.99
N ARG A 53 7.07 -3.93 -13.23
CA ARG A 53 6.59 -4.20 -14.60
C ARG A 53 6.30 -2.90 -15.34
N THR A 54 5.57 -1.98 -14.73
CA THR A 54 5.26 -0.67 -15.33
C THR A 54 6.53 0.14 -15.56
N ASP A 55 7.50 0.09 -14.64
CA ASP A 55 8.77 0.82 -14.77
C ASP A 55 9.63 0.28 -15.91
N LEU A 56 9.75 -1.05 -16.01
CA LEU A 56 10.51 -1.69 -17.10
C LEU A 56 9.84 -1.47 -18.45
N PHE A 57 8.51 -1.47 -18.49
CA PHE A 57 7.77 -1.17 -19.71
C PHE A 57 8.08 0.24 -20.20
N GLN A 58 8.02 1.24 -19.31
CA GLN A 58 8.33 2.62 -19.63
C GLN A 58 9.80 2.79 -20.05
N TYR A 59 10.73 2.06 -19.45
CA TYR A 59 12.13 2.05 -19.86
C TYR A 59 12.29 1.41 -21.24
N GLY A 60 11.59 0.33 -21.55
CA GLY A 60 11.57 -0.30 -22.87
C GLY A 60 11.02 0.63 -23.96
N GLU A 61 9.97 1.42 -23.65
CA GLU A 61 9.47 2.46 -24.57
C GLU A 61 10.52 3.54 -24.86
N TYR A 62 11.24 4.00 -23.82
CA TYR A 62 12.34 4.95 -23.96
C TYR A 62 13.45 4.39 -24.85
N LEU A 63 13.93 3.17 -24.58
CA LEU A 63 14.96 2.52 -25.39
C LEU A 63 14.53 2.38 -26.86
N SER A 64 13.29 2.00 -27.10
CA SER A 64 12.73 1.86 -28.43
C SER A 64 12.68 3.20 -29.17
N ALA A 65 12.24 4.27 -28.52
CA ALA A 65 12.17 5.61 -29.07
C ALA A 65 13.56 6.17 -29.46
N HIS A 66 14.59 5.77 -28.74
CA HIS A 66 15.98 6.20 -28.99
C HIS A 66 16.80 5.16 -29.77
N HIS A 67 16.17 4.12 -30.36
CA HIS A 67 16.83 3.03 -31.06
C HIS A 67 17.95 2.34 -30.27
N LEU A 68 17.80 2.27 -28.94
CA LEU A 68 18.76 1.66 -28.03
C LEU A 68 18.39 0.20 -27.71
N ASP A 69 19.41 -0.58 -27.35
CA ASP A 69 19.28 -1.97 -26.91
C ASP A 69 19.58 -2.08 -25.42
N ALA A 70 18.67 -2.70 -24.64
CA ALA A 70 18.85 -2.92 -23.21
C ALA A 70 20.14 -3.68 -22.88
N LEU A 71 20.55 -4.62 -23.73
CA LEU A 71 21.78 -5.42 -23.52
C LEU A 71 23.08 -4.65 -23.83
N LYS A 72 22.97 -3.52 -24.52
CA LYS A 72 24.09 -2.65 -24.90
C LYS A 72 24.01 -1.26 -24.29
N ALA A 73 23.05 -1.05 -23.39
CA ALA A 73 22.83 0.25 -22.75
C ALA A 73 24.02 0.67 -21.90
N ARG A 74 24.43 1.91 -22.05
CA ARG A 74 25.53 2.51 -21.31
C ARG A 74 25.02 3.26 -20.07
N PRO A 75 25.87 3.52 -19.06
CA PRO A 75 25.49 4.30 -17.88
C PRO A 75 24.87 5.66 -18.20
N ALA A 76 25.35 6.34 -19.24
CA ALA A 76 24.82 7.63 -19.68
C ALA A 76 23.34 7.53 -20.08
N GLU A 77 22.98 6.55 -20.90
CA GLU A 77 21.61 6.35 -21.42
C GLU A 77 20.61 6.01 -20.31
N VAL A 78 21.04 5.24 -19.32
CA VAL A 78 20.22 4.98 -18.10
C VAL A 78 20.04 6.25 -17.28
N GLY A 79 21.10 7.06 -17.18
CA GLY A 79 21.07 8.37 -16.50
C GLY A 79 20.14 9.37 -17.20
N GLU A 80 20.20 9.46 -18.52
CA GLU A 80 19.36 10.33 -19.36
C GLU A 80 17.88 9.97 -19.23
N PHE A 81 17.52 8.68 -19.26
CA PHE A 81 16.15 8.24 -19.01
C PHE A 81 15.61 8.74 -17.67
N LEU A 82 16.39 8.62 -16.59
CA LEU A 82 15.96 9.09 -15.28
C LEU A 82 15.93 10.61 -15.17
N ALA A 83 16.83 11.31 -15.86
CA ALA A 83 16.87 12.76 -15.93
C ALA A 83 15.66 13.32 -16.70
N GLU A 84 15.31 12.73 -17.85
CA GLU A 84 14.13 13.08 -18.62
C GLU A 84 12.85 12.96 -17.80
N LEU A 85 12.71 11.88 -17.04
CA LEU A 85 11.58 11.69 -16.13
C LEU A 85 11.57 12.71 -14.99
N ALA A 86 12.73 13.16 -14.52
CA ALA A 86 12.82 14.13 -13.42
C ALA A 86 12.53 15.57 -13.90
N THR A 87 12.88 15.90 -15.14
CA THR A 87 12.61 17.22 -15.73
C THR A 87 11.19 17.32 -16.28
N GLY A 88 10.62 16.19 -16.72
CA GLY A 88 9.35 16.18 -17.46
C GLY A 88 9.49 16.71 -18.88
N GLY A 89 8.40 16.73 -19.62
CA GLY A 89 8.32 17.24 -20.98
C GLY A 89 7.01 18.02 -21.23
N PRO A 90 6.80 18.51 -22.46
CA PRO A 90 5.62 19.33 -22.80
C PRO A 90 4.28 18.65 -22.48
N GLU A 91 4.22 17.32 -22.59
CA GLU A 91 3.01 16.53 -22.36
C GLU A 91 3.00 15.74 -21.06
N LYS A 92 4.16 15.61 -20.38
CA LYS A 92 4.30 14.79 -19.17
C LYS A 92 4.93 15.60 -18.04
N PRO A 93 4.22 15.81 -16.93
CA PRO A 93 4.78 16.54 -15.78
C PRO A 93 5.97 15.77 -15.17
N PRO A 94 6.89 16.48 -14.49
CA PRO A 94 8.03 15.86 -13.83
C PRO A 94 7.58 14.85 -12.77
N VAL A 95 8.31 13.73 -12.69
CA VAL A 95 8.01 12.65 -11.75
C VAL A 95 8.65 12.95 -10.40
N SER A 96 7.97 12.57 -9.31
CA SER A 96 8.50 12.80 -7.96
C SER A 96 9.84 12.08 -7.72
N SER A 97 10.72 12.66 -6.89
CA SER A 97 12.01 12.07 -6.51
C SER A 97 11.86 10.65 -5.92
N ALA A 98 10.77 10.38 -5.20
CA ALA A 98 10.47 9.03 -4.68
C ALA A 98 10.19 8.04 -5.81
N THR A 99 9.51 8.45 -6.88
CA THR A 99 9.25 7.63 -8.06
C THR A 99 10.55 7.37 -8.83
N ILE A 100 11.39 8.40 -9.03
CA ILE A 100 12.71 8.24 -9.66
C ILE A 100 13.57 7.24 -8.87
N HIS A 101 13.58 7.35 -7.55
CA HIS A 101 14.29 6.42 -6.68
C HIS A 101 13.82 4.96 -6.84
N ARG A 102 12.50 4.74 -6.94
CA ARG A 102 11.91 3.41 -7.18
C ARG A 102 12.31 2.88 -8.56
N LYS A 103 12.25 3.72 -9.60
CA LYS A 103 12.65 3.34 -10.97
C LYS A 103 14.14 3.00 -11.06
N ALA A 104 15.00 3.77 -10.44
CA ALA A 104 16.43 3.45 -10.34
C ALA A 104 16.68 2.12 -9.62
N ALA A 105 15.93 1.82 -8.54
CA ALA A 105 16.01 0.53 -7.85
C ALA A 105 15.52 -0.63 -8.72
N CYS A 106 14.47 -0.42 -9.53
CA CYS A 106 13.96 -1.37 -10.50
C CYS A 106 15.01 -1.68 -11.57
N LEU A 107 15.61 -0.66 -12.18
CA LEU A 107 16.66 -0.82 -13.21
C LEU A 107 17.90 -1.53 -12.65
N ARG A 108 18.33 -1.20 -11.42
CA ARG A 108 19.41 -1.94 -10.76
C ARG A 108 19.10 -3.41 -10.59
N SER A 109 17.87 -3.73 -10.20
CA SER A 109 17.45 -5.15 -10.06
C SER A 109 17.44 -5.85 -11.42
N PHE A 110 17.00 -5.18 -12.46
CA PHE A 110 16.96 -5.69 -13.83
C PHE A 110 18.36 -5.97 -14.38
N TYR A 111 19.26 -4.99 -14.35
CA TYR A 111 20.61 -5.14 -14.87
C TYR A 111 21.47 -6.10 -14.04
N LYS A 112 21.25 -6.15 -12.72
CA LYS A 112 21.88 -7.17 -11.88
C LYS A 112 21.46 -8.59 -12.27
N HIS A 113 20.22 -8.79 -12.66
CA HIS A 113 19.73 -10.08 -13.17
C HIS A 113 20.39 -10.40 -14.51
N LEU A 114 20.38 -9.48 -15.47
CA LEU A 114 21.03 -9.67 -16.77
C LEU A 114 22.52 -10.03 -16.63
N ARG A 115 23.24 -9.40 -15.71
CA ARG A 115 24.63 -9.69 -15.44
C ARG A 115 24.83 -11.07 -14.81
N ARG A 116 23.96 -11.46 -13.90
CA ARG A 116 23.99 -12.79 -13.27
C ARG A 116 23.77 -13.90 -14.29
N ASP A 117 22.90 -13.67 -15.26
CA ASP A 117 22.57 -14.62 -16.31
C ASP A 117 23.54 -14.48 -17.52
N GLU A 118 24.66 -13.77 -17.32
CA GLU A 118 25.76 -13.57 -18.29
C GLU A 118 25.32 -12.98 -19.64
N LEU A 119 24.17 -12.30 -19.67
CA LEU A 119 23.64 -11.64 -20.87
C LEU A 119 24.34 -10.29 -21.16
N ILE A 120 24.99 -9.71 -20.14
CA ILE A 120 25.79 -8.49 -20.24
C ILE A 120 27.10 -8.65 -19.44
N GLY A 121 28.17 -8.01 -19.91
CA GLY A 121 29.46 -7.99 -19.21
C GLY A 121 29.48 -7.04 -18.02
N ASP A 122 29.03 -5.79 -18.25
CA ASP A 122 29.03 -4.71 -17.25
C ASP A 122 27.62 -4.27 -16.88
N ASP A 123 27.44 -3.88 -15.62
CA ASP A 123 26.17 -3.34 -15.14
C ASP A 123 26.12 -1.81 -15.34
N PRO A 124 25.32 -1.29 -16.29
CA PRO A 124 25.25 0.14 -16.57
C PRO A 124 24.65 0.95 -15.41
N THR A 125 24.12 0.29 -14.38
CA THR A 125 23.57 0.95 -13.20
C THR A 125 24.54 1.02 -12.02
N ALA A 126 25.75 0.44 -12.15
CA ALA A 126 26.73 0.36 -11.06
C ALA A 126 27.14 1.75 -10.53
N SER A 127 27.31 2.73 -11.42
CA SER A 127 27.66 4.12 -11.08
C SER A 127 26.45 5.04 -10.92
N LEU A 128 25.22 4.53 -11.02
CA LEU A 128 24.01 5.33 -11.00
C LEU A 128 23.82 6.00 -9.64
N ALA A 129 24.03 7.32 -9.57
CA ALA A 129 23.71 8.10 -8.38
C ALA A 129 22.21 8.24 -8.23
N ALA A 130 21.61 7.56 -7.23
CA ALA A 130 20.21 7.80 -6.93
C ALA A 130 20.03 9.19 -6.30
N PRO A 131 19.05 9.99 -6.75
CA PRO A 131 18.76 11.26 -6.11
C PRO A 131 18.60 11.07 -4.60
N ARG A 132 19.19 11.95 -3.78
CA ARG A 132 19.05 11.88 -2.34
C ARG A 132 17.56 12.00 -1.99
N ARG A 133 17.01 11.05 -1.26
CA ARG A 133 15.66 11.17 -0.72
C ARG A 133 15.59 12.40 0.17
N SER A 134 14.78 13.36 -0.18
CA SER A 134 14.36 14.39 0.76
C SER A 134 13.67 13.67 1.94
N LYS A 135 14.31 13.66 3.09
CA LYS A 135 13.73 13.16 4.35
C LYS A 135 12.71 14.20 4.85
N LYS A 136 11.55 14.32 4.18
CA LYS A 136 10.44 15.02 4.82
C LYS A 136 10.03 14.17 6.01
N LEU A 137 10.18 14.72 7.21
CA LEU A 137 9.67 14.10 8.43
C LEU A 137 8.18 13.82 8.24
N PRO A 138 7.72 12.59 8.54
CA PRO A 138 6.31 12.28 8.45
C PRO A 138 5.51 13.25 9.33
N HIS A 139 4.47 13.85 8.78
CA HIS A 139 3.59 14.71 9.57
C HIS A 139 2.75 13.86 10.51
N VAL A 140 2.81 14.15 11.80
CA VAL A 140 1.98 13.56 12.85
C VAL A 140 0.90 14.57 13.19
N LEU A 141 -0.35 14.12 13.23
CA LEU A 141 -1.44 14.93 13.75
C LEU A 141 -1.35 14.98 15.27
N ASN A 142 -1.58 16.14 15.86
CA ASN A 142 -1.80 16.20 17.30
C ASN A 142 -3.20 15.69 17.66
N TYR A 143 -3.47 15.50 18.96
CA TYR A 143 -4.73 14.92 19.42
C TYR A 143 -5.95 15.75 19.01
N ALA A 144 -5.88 17.08 19.09
CA ALA A 144 -6.98 17.97 18.68
C ALA A 144 -7.27 17.89 17.17
N GLU A 145 -6.23 17.75 16.34
CA GLU A 145 -6.38 17.54 14.89
C GLU A 145 -7.03 16.20 14.59
N VAL A 146 -6.65 15.13 15.31
CA VAL A 146 -7.31 13.84 15.18
C VAL A 146 -8.77 13.93 15.58
N GLN A 147 -9.12 14.57 16.69
CA GLN A 147 -10.51 14.74 17.09
C GLN A 147 -11.33 15.48 16.03
N LYS A 148 -10.81 16.56 15.47
CA LYS A 148 -11.47 17.30 14.36
C LYS A 148 -11.72 16.40 13.16
N LEU A 149 -10.74 15.58 12.78
CA LEU A 149 -10.88 14.66 11.66
C LEU A 149 -11.95 13.59 11.92
N LEU A 150 -11.94 12.97 13.11
CA LEU A 150 -12.88 11.93 13.48
C LEU A 150 -14.32 12.45 13.65
N ALA A 151 -14.48 13.71 14.00
CA ALA A 151 -15.77 14.41 14.08
C ALA A 151 -16.29 14.93 12.71
N ALA A 152 -15.42 15.04 11.70
CA ALA A 152 -15.79 15.59 10.40
C ALA A 152 -16.93 14.83 9.69
N PRO A 153 -17.03 13.48 9.74
CA PRO A 153 -18.20 12.78 9.24
C PRO A 153 -19.41 13.00 10.16
N HIS A 154 -20.26 13.95 9.83
CA HIS A 154 -21.47 14.29 10.62
C HIS A 154 -22.76 13.81 9.95
N GLY A 155 -23.84 13.76 10.74
CA GLY A 155 -25.15 13.32 10.28
C GLY A 155 -25.36 11.80 10.39
N ALA A 156 -26.56 11.35 9.97
CA ALA A 156 -27.03 9.98 10.03
C ALA A 156 -27.07 9.27 8.66
N GLU A 157 -26.57 9.93 7.63
CA GLU A 157 -26.50 9.37 6.28
C GLU A 157 -25.66 8.08 6.28
N PRO A 158 -26.05 7.05 5.52
CA PRO A 158 -25.35 5.77 5.46
C PRO A 158 -23.85 5.90 5.21
N THR A 159 -23.46 6.80 4.31
CA THR A 159 -22.04 7.06 3.99
C THR A 159 -21.33 7.81 5.12
N ALA A 160 -22.02 8.70 5.84
CA ALA A 160 -21.43 9.40 6.98
C ALA A 160 -21.15 8.45 8.16
N LEU A 161 -22.09 7.54 8.46
CA LEU A 161 -21.91 6.50 9.46
C LEU A 161 -20.74 5.57 9.09
N ARG A 162 -20.64 5.18 7.80
CA ARG A 162 -19.50 4.40 7.30
C ARG A 162 -18.20 5.15 7.49
N ASP A 163 -18.12 6.41 7.09
CA ASP A 163 -16.90 7.20 7.12
C ASP A 163 -16.42 7.45 8.54
N ARG A 164 -17.34 7.70 9.47
CA ARG A 164 -17.02 7.80 10.90
C ARG A 164 -16.42 6.50 11.43
N ALA A 165 -17.06 5.36 11.19
CA ALA A 165 -16.57 4.06 11.61
C ALA A 165 -15.21 3.73 10.98
N LEU A 166 -15.03 4.07 9.71
CA LEU A 166 -13.79 3.88 8.97
C LEU A 166 -12.61 4.65 9.59
N LEU A 167 -12.80 5.94 9.86
CA LEU A 167 -11.76 6.80 10.44
C LEU A 167 -11.44 6.42 11.88
N GLU A 168 -12.47 6.08 12.67
CA GLU A 168 -12.28 5.58 14.04
C GLU A 168 -11.46 4.29 14.06
N VAL A 169 -11.79 3.30 13.23
CA VAL A 169 -11.02 2.03 13.14
C VAL A 169 -9.59 2.28 12.67
N MET A 170 -9.40 3.16 11.68
CA MET A 170 -8.08 3.49 11.19
C MET A 170 -7.18 4.10 12.27
N TYR A 171 -7.73 4.98 13.08
CA TYR A 171 -6.98 5.62 14.15
C TYR A 171 -6.84 4.70 15.37
N ALA A 172 -7.90 4.01 15.77
CA ALA A 172 -7.88 3.12 16.94
C ALA A 172 -6.92 1.93 16.78
N CYS A 173 -6.80 1.37 15.56
CA CYS A 173 -6.01 0.17 15.32
C CYS A 173 -4.72 0.43 14.52
N GLY A 174 -4.51 1.62 14.03
CA GLY A 174 -3.34 1.94 13.20
C GLY A 174 -3.20 1.05 11.96
N LEU A 175 -4.31 0.60 11.36
CA LEU A 175 -4.30 -0.33 10.23
C LEU A 175 -3.73 0.31 8.97
N ARG A 176 -3.11 -0.53 8.12
CA ARG A 176 -2.72 -0.12 6.76
C ARG A 176 -3.97 0.04 5.89
N ALA A 177 -3.91 0.92 4.88
CA ALA A 177 -5.03 1.14 3.95
C ALA A 177 -5.55 -0.18 3.33
N SER A 178 -4.64 -1.10 2.96
CA SER A 178 -5.01 -2.41 2.43
C SER A 178 -5.68 -3.34 3.45
N GLU A 179 -5.29 -3.24 4.71
CA GLU A 179 -5.90 -4.01 5.79
C GLU A 179 -7.32 -3.51 6.05
N VAL A 180 -7.52 -2.19 6.12
CA VAL A 180 -8.85 -1.57 6.33
C VAL A 180 -9.85 -1.96 5.25
N ILE A 181 -9.48 -1.82 3.97
CA ILE A 181 -10.39 -2.18 2.87
C ILE A 181 -10.61 -3.69 2.74
N GLY A 182 -9.67 -4.48 3.27
CA GLY A 182 -9.73 -5.93 3.29
C GLY A 182 -10.53 -6.51 4.45
N LEU A 183 -10.83 -5.72 5.49
CA LEU A 183 -11.56 -6.20 6.67
C LEU A 183 -12.92 -6.81 6.29
N GLU A 184 -13.18 -7.97 6.85
CA GLU A 184 -14.47 -8.65 6.76
C GLU A 184 -15.26 -8.50 8.06
N MET A 185 -16.55 -8.78 8.00
CA MET A 185 -17.41 -8.75 9.18
C MET A 185 -16.91 -9.69 10.28
N THR A 186 -16.34 -10.84 9.89
CA THR A 186 -15.77 -11.86 10.78
C THR A 186 -14.41 -11.49 11.37
N ASP A 187 -13.77 -10.42 10.88
CA ASP A 187 -12.48 -9.96 11.40
C ASP A 187 -12.63 -9.01 12.60
N VAL A 188 -13.84 -8.62 12.96
CA VAL A 188 -14.10 -7.67 14.05
C VAL A 188 -14.89 -8.35 15.17
N ASP A 189 -14.25 -8.52 16.30
CA ASP A 189 -14.92 -8.95 17.53
C ASP A 189 -15.22 -7.73 18.40
N MET A 190 -16.49 -7.30 18.39
CA MET A 190 -16.95 -6.16 19.20
C MET A 190 -17.26 -6.52 20.65
N HIS A 191 -17.28 -7.81 21.01
CA HIS A 191 -17.44 -8.28 22.37
C HIS A 191 -16.09 -8.27 23.07
N GLU A 192 -15.13 -8.96 22.47
CA GLU A 192 -13.76 -9.00 22.99
C GLU A 192 -12.95 -7.70 22.70
N GLY A 193 -13.43 -6.84 21.79
CA GLY A 193 -12.78 -5.59 21.47
C GLY A 193 -11.47 -5.75 20.70
N PHE A 194 -11.46 -6.60 19.67
CA PHE A 194 -10.32 -6.84 18.80
C PHE A 194 -10.67 -6.78 17.32
N VAL A 195 -9.66 -6.41 16.53
CA VAL A 195 -9.67 -6.53 15.07
C VAL A 195 -8.56 -7.49 14.67
N ARG A 196 -8.89 -8.46 13.83
CA ARG A 196 -7.93 -9.34 13.15
C ARG A 196 -7.44 -8.68 11.88
N ALA A 197 -6.22 -8.17 11.90
CA ALA A 197 -5.59 -7.54 10.74
C ALA A 197 -4.75 -8.57 9.95
N ARG A 198 -5.05 -8.72 8.65
CA ARG A 198 -4.32 -9.61 7.74
C ARG A 198 -3.25 -8.82 6.99
N GLY A 199 -1.98 -9.15 7.24
CA GLY A 199 -0.82 -8.49 6.64
C GLY A 199 -0.25 -9.20 5.41
N LYS A 200 0.94 -8.77 4.98
CA LYS A 200 1.70 -9.40 3.88
C LYS A 200 2.07 -10.85 4.26
N GLY A 201 1.86 -11.80 3.32
CA GLY A 201 2.22 -13.22 3.51
C GLY A 201 1.26 -13.97 4.44
N SER A 202 -0.02 -13.58 4.48
CA SER A 202 -1.06 -14.20 5.31
C SER A 202 -0.78 -14.16 6.83
N LYS A 203 0.16 -13.33 7.28
CA LYS A 203 0.41 -13.12 8.71
C LYS A 203 -0.75 -12.33 9.30
N GLU A 204 -1.41 -12.90 10.30
CA GLU A 204 -2.49 -12.28 11.04
C GLU A 204 -1.97 -11.72 12.36
N ARG A 205 -2.60 -10.64 12.83
CA ARG A 205 -2.39 -10.12 14.17
C ARG A 205 -3.70 -9.59 14.75
N LEU A 206 -3.85 -9.71 16.05
CA LEU A 206 -4.94 -9.09 16.79
C LEU A 206 -4.52 -7.69 17.22
N VAL A 207 -5.39 -6.71 16.98
CA VAL A 207 -5.18 -5.33 17.41
C VAL A 207 -6.37 -4.92 18.26
N PRO A 208 -6.16 -4.38 19.48
CA PRO A 208 -7.26 -3.91 20.32
C PRO A 208 -8.08 -2.82 19.63
N LEU A 209 -9.38 -2.81 19.91
CA LEU A 209 -10.36 -1.88 19.37
C LEU A 209 -10.97 -1.07 20.51
N GLY A 210 -10.72 0.22 20.55
CA GLY A 210 -11.24 1.10 21.59
C GLY A 210 -12.77 1.28 21.51
N ARG A 211 -13.39 1.66 22.64
CA ARG A 211 -14.86 1.78 22.77
C ARG A 211 -15.49 2.73 21.76
N GLN A 212 -14.83 3.85 21.44
CA GLN A 212 -15.33 4.81 20.45
C GLN A 212 -15.43 4.18 19.05
N ALA A 213 -14.43 3.41 18.63
CA ALA A 213 -14.45 2.70 17.36
C ALA A 213 -15.54 1.61 17.34
N ILE A 214 -15.73 0.86 18.44
CA ILE A 214 -16.82 -0.12 18.59
C ILE A 214 -18.18 0.57 18.45
N ALA A 215 -18.40 1.70 19.12
CA ALA A 215 -19.64 2.46 19.03
C ALA A 215 -19.92 2.94 17.61
N ALA A 216 -18.90 3.45 16.91
CA ALA A 216 -19.00 3.89 15.53
C ALA A 216 -19.30 2.71 14.56
N ILE A 217 -18.65 1.56 14.74
CA ILE A 217 -18.96 0.34 13.97
C ILE A 217 -20.40 -0.10 14.20
N ARG A 218 -20.86 -0.16 15.46
CA ARG A 218 -22.24 -0.54 15.79
C ARG A 218 -23.26 0.39 15.14
N ALA A 219 -23.03 1.70 15.15
CA ALA A 219 -23.89 2.69 14.49
C ALA A 219 -23.92 2.47 12.95
N TYR A 220 -22.78 2.23 12.35
CA TYR A 220 -22.67 1.91 10.92
C TYR A 220 -23.39 0.62 10.55
N LEU A 221 -23.20 -0.46 11.32
CA LEU A 221 -23.83 -1.75 11.04
C LEU A 221 -25.35 -1.71 11.21
N ARG A 222 -25.86 -0.91 12.15
CA ARG A 222 -27.32 -0.77 12.37
C ARG A 222 -28.00 0.14 11.34
N GLY A 223 -27.41 1.31 11.06
CA GLY A 223 -28.08 2.37 10.30
C GLY A 223 -27.51 2.65 8.92
N GLY A 224 -26.26 2.30 8.66
CA GLY A 224 -25.56 2.64 7.44
C GLY A 224 -25.38 1.47 6.47
N ARG A 225 -24.69 0.44 6.91
CA ARG A 225 -24.31 -0.69 6.06
C ARG A 225 -25.50 -1.38 5.38
N PRO A 226 -26.61 -1.72 6.06
CA PRO A 226 -27.74 -2.36 5.40
C PRO A 226 -28.33 -1.52 4.25
N LYS A 227 -28.40 -0.19 4.43
CA LYS A 227 -28.90 0.72 3.40
C LYS A 227 -27.93 0.82 2.21
N LEU A 228 -26.63 0.64 2.40
CA LEU A 228 -25.65 0.68 1.33
C LEU A 228 -25.59 -0.61 0.54
N ILE A 229 -25.66 -1.79 1.18
CA ILE A 229 -25.58 -3.08 0.50
C ILE A 229 -26.90 -3.49 -0.14
N GLY A 230 -28.05 -3.06 0.43
CA GLY A 230 -29.37 -3.56 0.04
C GLY A 230 -29.44 -5.08 0.19
N GLU A 231 -29.89 -5.76 -0.84
CA GLU A 231 -30.02 -7.23 -0.90
C GLU A 231 -28.70 -7.95 -1.26
N ARG A 232 -27.61 -7.22 -1.45
CA ARG A 232 -26.33 -7.82 -1.88
C ARG A 232 -25.66 -8.55 -0.71
N HIS A 233 -25.03 -9.67 -1.06
CA HIS A 233 -24.14 -10.36 -0.13
C HIS A 233 -22.72 -9.81 -0.31
N GLU A 234 -22.26 -8.99 0.64
CA GLU A 234 -20.90 -8.42 0.63
C GLU A 234 -20.23 -8.73 2.00
N PRO A 235 -19.17 -9.56 2.02
CA PRO A 235 -18.52 -9.93 3.29
C PRO A 235 -17.66 -8.81 3.88
N LYS A 236 -17.25 -7.82 3.07
CA LYS A 236 -16.40 -6.73 3.57
C LYS A 236 -17.15 -5.84 4.55
N LEU A 237 -16.45 -5.45 5.61
CA LEU A 237 -16.99 -4.54 6.62
C LEU A 237 -17.32 -3.18 5.99
N PHE A 238 -16.35 -2.57 5.30
CA PHE A 238 -16.51 -1.26 4.67
C PHE A 238 -16.82 -1.37 3.19
N VAL A 239 -17.95 -0.80 2.81
CA VAL A 239 -18.42 -0.80 1.42
C VAL A 239 -18.41 0.61 0.83
N ASN A 240 -18.37 0.69 -0.50
CA ASN A 240 -18.53 1.95 -1.21
C ASN A 240 -20.00 2.40 -1.22
N PHE A 241 -20.29 3.59 -1.78
CA PHE A 241 -21.64 4.12 -1.85
C PHE A 241 -22.62 3.33 -2.73
N ARG A 242 -22.09 2.37 -3.53
CA ARG A 242 -22.88 1.46 -4.38
C ARG A 242 -23.04 0.08 -3.74
N GLY A 243 -22.60 -0.12 -2.51
CA GLY A 243 -22.70 -1.38 -1.76
C GLY A 243 -21.65 -2.43 -2.10
N GLY A 244 -20.72 -2.17 -3.01
CA GLY A 244 -19.61 -3.07 -3.32
C GLY A 244 -18.36 -2.77 -2.47
N PRO A 245 -17.27 -3.56 -2.63
CA PRO A 245 -16.06 -3.39 -1.84
C PRO A 245 -15.42 -2.01 -2.02
N LEU A 246 -14.85 -1.48 -0.95
CA LEU A 246 -14.15 -0.21 -0.97
C LEU A 246 -12.76 -0.38 -1.62
N THR A 247 -12.40 0.50 -2.56
CA THR A 247 -11.08 0.52 -3.17
C THR A 247 -10.09 1.39 -2.40
N ARG A 248 -8.78 1.20 -2.61
CA ARG A 248 -7.74 2.10 -2.04
C ARG A 248 -7.93 3.54 -2.45
N GLN A 249 -8.30 3.80 -3.71
CA GLN A 249 -8.59 5.15 -4.19
C GLN A 249 -9.83 5.73 -3.51
N GLY A 250 -10.88 4.90 -3.32
CA GLY A 250 -12.09 5.28 -2.59
C GLY A 250 -11.79 5.68 -1.15
N LEU A 251 -11.01 4.84 -0.45
CA LEU A 251 -10.54 5.14 0.91
C LEU A 251 -9.76 6.46 0.96
N TYR A 252 -8.81 6.64 0.05
CA TYR A 252 -8.00 7.85 -0.01
C TYR A 252 -8.88 9.11 -0.22
N LYS A 253 -9.86 9.04 -1.15
CA LYS A 253 -10.81 10.15 -1.39
C LYS A 253 -11.66 10.48 -0.16
N ILE A 254 -12.11 9.48 0.59
CA ILE A 254 -12.85 9.65 1.86
C ILE A 254 -11.98 10.39 2.86
N VAL A 255 -10.76 9.89 3.12
CA VAL A 255 -9.83 10.52 4.07
C VAL A 255 -9.52 11.96 3.68
N GLN A 256 -9.25 12.23 2.40
CA GLN A 256 -8.95 13.58 1.89
C GLN A 256 -10.14 14.53 2.00
N ARG A 257 -11.38 14.05 1.79
CA ARG A 257 -12.58 14.85 1.94
C ARG A 257 -12.73 15.31 3.39
N HIS A 258 -12.73 14.38 4.34
CA HIS A 258 -12.88 14.71 5.76
C HIS A 258 -11.68 15.48 6.33
N ALA A 259 -10.50 15.31 5.78
CA ALA A 259 -9.34 16.14 6.11
C ALA A 259 -9.54 17.60 5.69
N ARG A 260 -10.11 17.84 4.50
CA ARG A 260 -10.46 19.21 4.06
C ARG A 260 -11.54 19.82 4.95
N ASP A 261 -12.58 19.03 5.26
CA ASP A 261 -13.68 19.49 6.13
C ASP A 261 -13.18 19.84 7.55
N ALA A 262 -12.13 19.15 8.02
CA ALA A 262 -11.46 19.42 9.29
C ALA A 262 -10.37 20.51 9.23
N GLY A 263 -10.13 21.15 8.08
CA GLY A 263 -9.06 22.13 7.89
C GLY A 263 -7.64 21.53 7.83
N LEU A 264 -7.50 20.22 7.56
CA LEU A 264 -6.23 19.48 7.55
C LEU A 264 -5.74 19.16 6.12
N SER A 265 -6.25 19.85 5.11
CA SER A 265 -5.92 19.60 3.70
C SER A 265 -4.43 19.77 3.42
N GLY A 266 -3.89 18.92 2.54
CA GLY A 266 -2.48 18.90 2.15
C GLY A 266 -1.55 18.10 3.07
N ARG A 267 -1.99 17.72 4.26
CA ARG A 267 -1.17 17.01 5.27
C ARG A 267 -1.62 15.57 5.55
N MET A 268 -2.75 15.15 4.98
CA MET A 268 -3.47 13.97 5.41
C MET A 268 -3.41 12.80 4.42
N SER A 269 -3.14 11.61 4.95
CA SER A 269 -3.20 10.34 4.23
C SER A 269 -3.54 9.20 5.19
N PRO A 270 -3.94 8.02 4.72
CA PRO A 270 -4.06 6.82 5.57
C PRO A 270 -2.80 6.52 6.38
N HIS A 271 -1.62 6.79 5.83
CA HIS A 271 -0.34 6.62 6.53
C HIS A 271 -0.15 7.63 7.67
N THR A 272 -0.67 8.84 7.51
CA THR A 272 -0.62 9.88 8.56
C THR A 272 -1.39 9.45 9.80
N LEU A 273 -2.60 8.90 9.65
CA LEU A 273 -3.39 8.36 10.77
C LEU A 273 -2.67 7.23 11.50
N ARG A 274 -2.12 6.28 10.76
CA ARG A 274 -1.35 5.18 11.34
C ARG A 274 -0.09 5.68 12.07
N HIS A 275 0.57 6.70 11.54
CA HIS A 275 1.75 7.28 12.19
C HIS A 275 1.36 8.03 13.47
N SER A 276 0.25 8.77 13.44
CA SER A 276 -0.29 9.44 14.62
C SER A 276 -0.72 8.44 15.70
N PHE A 277 -1.35 7.32 15.33
CA PHE A 277 -1.64 6.21 16.26
C PHE A 277 -0.37 5.74 16.98
N ALA A 278 0.69 5.41 16.22
CA ALA A 278 1.93 4.92 16.80
C ALA A 278 2.56 5.95 17.76
N THR A 279 2.61 7.21 17.34
CA THR A 279 3.19 8.31 18.11
C THR A 279 2.41 8.59 19.40
N HIS A 280 1.08 8.57 19.31
CA HIS A 280 0.21 8.83 20.46
C HIS A 280 0.25 7.68 21.48
N LEU A 281 0.35 6.42 21.04
CA LEU A 281 0.56 5.30 21.95
C LEU A 281 1.89 5.42 22.71
N LEU A 282 2.98 5.73 22.00
CA LEU A 282 4.29 5.94 22.62
C LEU A 282 4.27 7.12 23.60
N ALA A 283 3.65 8.24 23.22
CA ALA A 283 3.47 9.39 24.10
C ALA A 283 2.60 9.09 25.32
N GLY A 284 1.64 8.15 25.18
CA GLY A 284 0.82 7.65 26.28
C GLY A 284 1.50 6.61 27.17
N GLY A 285 2.81 6.33 26.93
CA GLY A 285 3.60 5.41 27.75
C GLY A 285 3.58 3.95 27.29
N CYS A 286 3.02 3.67 26.10
CA CYS A 286 3.05 2.32 25.54
C CYS A 286 4.50 1.93 25.17
N ASP A 287 4.89 0.71 25.50
CA ASP A 287 6.17 0.16 25.10
C ASP A 287 6.30 0.05 23.57
N LEU A 288 7.48 0.42 23.05
CA LEU A 288 7.77 0.38 21.61
C LEU A 288 7.51 -0.99 20.99
N ARG A 289 7.77 -2.06 21.70
CA ARG A 289 7.59 -3.43 21.24
C ARG A 289 6.09 -3.76 21.05
N ALA A 290 5.26 -3.35 22.02
CA ALA A 290 3.81 -3.50 21.91
C ALA A 290 3.25 -2.73 20.72
N VAL A 291 3.73 -1.50 20.48
CA VAL A 291 3.36 -0.70 19.31
C VAL A 291 3.81 -1.39 18.00
N GLN A 292 5.02 -1.94 17.95
CA GLN A 292 5.53 -2.67 16.77
C GLN A 292 4.69 -3.93 16.49
N GLU A 293 4.28 -4.66 17.52
CA GLU A 293 3.40 -5.84 17.41
C GLU A 293 2.02 -5.44 16.86
N MET A 294 1.38 -4.41 17.44
CA MET A 294 0.11 -3.89 16.91
C MET A 294 0.22 -3.42 15.46
N LEU A 295 1.33 -2.83 15.08
CA LEU A 295 1.57 -2.38 13.71
C LEU A 295 1.94 -3.50 12.74
N GLY A 296 2.43 -4.64 13.20
CA GLY A 296 2.88 -5.75 12.36
C GLY A 296 4.11 -5.35 11.52
N HIS A 297 5.16 -4.87 12.16
CA HIS A 297 6.45 -4.61 11.54
C HIS A 297 7.20 -5.93 11.40
N ALA A 298 7.49 -6.34 10.15
CA ALA A 298 8.11 -7.63 9.81
C ALA A 298 9.64 -7.67 10.02
N ASP A 299 10.29 -6.52 10.25
CA ASP A 299 11.75 -6.40 10.35
C ASP A 299 12.23 -6.41 11.80
N ILE A 300 11.92 -7.48 12.53
CA ILE A 300 12.79 -7.86 13.64
C ILE A 300 13.26 -9.27 13.34
N ALA A 301 14.47 -9.36 12.78
CA ALA A 301 15.26 -10.58 12.73
C ALA A 301 15.61 -11.02 14.16
N THR A 302 14.66 -11.60 14.85
CA THR A 302 14.86 -12.45 16.02
C THR A 302 13.52 -13.12 16.36
N THR A 303 13.11 -14.06 15.53
CA THR A 303 12.13 -15.08 15.91
C THR A 303 12.88 -16.14 16.72
N GLN A 304 13.44 -15.74 17.86
CA GLN A 304 13.87 -16.69 18.87
C GLN A 304 13.61 -16.08 20.25
N MET A 305 12.71 -16.69 20.96
CA MET A 305 12.55 -16.66 22.44
C MET A 305 11.96 -15.38 23.08
N TYR A 306 10.83 -14.84 22.58
CA TYR A 306 9.95 -14.11 23.51
C TYR A 306 8.49 -14.40 23.17
N THR A 307 7.77 -14.92 24.14
CA THR A 307 6.33 -15.15 24.18
C THR A 307 5.59 -13.94 23.60
N HIS A 308 4.71 -14.18 22.62
CA HIS A 308 3.69 -13.22 22.21
C HIS A 308 3.03 -12.66 23.45
N LEU A 309 2.93 -11.33 23.55
CA LEU A 309 2.13 -10.71 24.60
C LEU A 309 0.74 -11.35 24.53
N SER A 310 0.23 -11.85 25.66
CA SER A 310 -1.12 -12.38 25.68
C SER A 310 -2.08 -11.27 25.22
N GLY A 311 -3.15 -11.63 24.50
CA GLY A 311 -4.13 -10.66 24.01
C GLY A 311 -4.60 -9.71 25.11
N ASP A 312 -4.77 -10.22 26.33
CA ASP A 312 -5.18 -9.44 27.51
C ASP A 312 -4.15 -8.38 27.91
N ARG A 313 -2.86 -8.70 27.88
CA ARG A 313 -1.81 -7.74 28.19
C ARG A 313 -1.69 -6.66 27.10
N LEU A 314 -1.84 -7.04 25.84
CA LEU A 314 -1.86 -6.09 24.73
C LEU A 314 -3.05 -5.13 24.85
N LYS A 315 -4.21 -5.67 25.25
CA LYS A 315 -5.43 -4.91 25.50
C LYS A 315 -5.24 -3.96 26.68
N GLN A 316 -4.67 -4.42 27.78
CA GLN A 316 -4.39 -3.59 28.96
C GLN A 316 -3.49 -2.40 28.59
N VAL A 317 -2.34 -2.66 27.98
CA VAL A 317 -1.37 -1.62 27.55
C VAL A 317 -2.02 -0.62 26.58
N TYR A 318 -2.83 -1.11 25.66
CA TYR A 318 -3.58 -0.26 24.73
C TYR A 318 -4.57 0.66 25.47
N TYR A 319 -5.38 0.11 26.40
CA TYR A 319 -6.36 0.90 27.14
C TYR A 319 -5.71 1.90 28.11
N GLU A 320 -4.52 1.63 28.61
CA GLU A 320 -3.75 2.57 29.43
C GLU A 320 -3.19 3.74 28.62
N SER A 321 -2.76 3.50 27.37
CA SER A 321 -1.96 4.42 26.56
C SER A 321 -2.72 5.12 25.42
N HIS A 322 -3.78 4.51 24.88
CA HIS A 322 -4.45 5.07 23.69
C HIS A 322 -5.47 6.15 24.08
N PRO A 323 -5.41 7.38 23.51
CA PRO A 323 -6.25 8.49 23.94
C PRO A 323 -7.76 8.27 23.82
N ARG A 324 -8.22 7.39 22.92
CA ARG A 324 -9.64 7.07 22.68
C ARG A 324 -10.02 5.66 23.08
N ALA A 325 -9.23 5.01 23.91
CA ALA A 325 -9.56 3.67 24.40
C ALA A 325 -10.62 3.71 25.50
N LYS A 326 -10.56 4.71 26.38
CA LYS A 326 -11.50 4.92 27.50
C LYS A 326 -12.65 5.84 27.08
N ASP A 327 -13.78 5.73 27.75
CA ASP A 327 -14.81 6.76 27.74
C ASP A 327 -14.34 7.91 28.66
N GLU A 328 -14.55 9.16 28.22
CA GLU A 328 -14.54 10.32 29.12
C GLU A 328 -15.82 10.34 29.90
#